data_0d43f56cefed557f24e9440d24a3d3b4
#
_entry.id   0d43f56cefed557f24e9440d24a3d3b4
#
_cell.length_a   1.000
_cell.length_b   1.000
_cell.length_c   1.000
_cell.angle_alpha   90.00
_cell.angle_beta   90.00
_cell.angle_gamma   90.00
#
_symmetry.space_group_name_H-M   'P 1'
#
loop_
_entity.id
_entity.type
_entity.pdbx_description
1 polymer ?
#
loop_
_entity_poly.entity_id
_entity_poly.type
_entity_poly.pdbx_seq_one_letter_code
_entity_poly.pdbx_strand_id
1 'polypeptide(L)'
;NFTDLIDLVVIDKNEWIKTCPFSNLVIGSLLDEHNITFKPRFNKNIKFVVNELKFIDAEKKQILFVDNLLLDYDFLIISPGIGYKKKQIQGYSVDDHENIPHCWDGENKISYFKKSLNSLEDNSKIIISSPDYPYRCPPAPYERASMIANFLKSKNNKFKILIFDSKNSFTKKNIFLKEWKEIYGDSIEWISRKKGGLINRLEKNRVINNDGEKIDGNFIHIIPEQKAGKIIFDS
;
A
#
# COMPACT_ATOMS: atom_id res chain seq x y z
N ASN A 1 -30.05 -24.12 3.91
CA ASN A 1 -28.92 -23.34 3.41
C ASN A 1 -29.29 -21.86 3.55
N PHE A 2 -28.50 -21.03 4.26
CA PHE A 2 -28.84 -19.61 4.50
C PHE A 2 -29.01 -18.80 3.21
N THR A 3 -28.33 -19.20 2.13
CA THR A 3 -28.44 -18.54 0.82
C THR A 3 -29.80 -18.66 0.14
N ASP A 4 -30.69 -19.54 0.64
CA ASP A 4 -32.06 -19.68 0.13
C ASP A 4 -33.03 -18.69 0.81
N LEU A 5 -32.56 -18.00 1.84
CA LEU A 5 -33.32 -17.03 2.65
C LEU A 5 -32.88 -15.57 2.44
N ILE A 6 -31.80 -15.32 1.71
CA ILE A 6 -31.19 -14.03 1.55
C ILE A 6 -30.76 -13.83 0.10
N ASP A 7 -31.16 -12.71 -0.50
CA ASP A 7 -30.61 -12.24 -1.76
C ASP A 7 -29.32 -11.47 -1.48
N LEU A 8 -28.17 -12.12 -1.66
CA LEU A 8 -26.88 -11.53 -1.40
C LEU A 8 -26.29 -10.92 -2.69
N VAL A 9 -26.04 -9.63 -2.66
CA VAL A 9 -25.37 -8.90 -3.74
C VAL A 9 -24.02 -8.41 -3.25
N VAL A 10 -22.95 -8.78 -3.97
CA VAL A 10 -21.58 -8.25 -3.76
C VAL A 10 -21.29 -7.25 -4.87
N ILE A 11 -20.82 -6.08 -4.50
CA ILE A 11 -20.55 -4.99 -5.43
C ILE A 11 -19.07 -4.62 -5.34
N ASP A 12 -18.39 -4.54 -6.46
CA ASP A 12 -17.04 -3.99 -6.57
C ASP A 12 -16.93 -3.20 -7.88
N LYS A 13 -16.15 -2.12 -7.89
CA LYS A 13 -15.89 -1.36 -9.11
C LYS A 13 -15.00 -2.09 -10.10
N ASN A 14 -14.25 -3.09 -9.63
CA ASN A 14 -13.31 -3.86 -10.44
C ASN A 14 -13.83 -5.28 -10.68
N GLU A 15 -13.78 -5.73 -11.91
CA GLU A 15 -14.07 -7.11 -12.28
C GLU A 15 -12.97 -8.08 -11.78
N TRP A 16 -11.73 -7.59 -11.75
CA TRP A 16 -10.56 -8.33 -11.29
C TRP A 16 -10.03 -7.72 -10.00
N ILE A 17 -9.78 -8.57 -9.02
CA ILE A 17 -9.26 -8.18 -7.70
C ILE A 17 -7.78 -8.55 -7.63
N LYS A 18 -6.97 -7.60 -7.21
CA LYS A 18 -5.58 -7.80 -6.87
C LYS A 18 -5.41 -7.73 -5.36
N THR A 19 -4.91 -8.81 -4.75
CA THR A 19 -4.76 -8.86 -3.29
C THR A 19 -3.57 -8.04 -2.80
N CYS A 20 -3.72 -7.38 -1.65
CA CYS A 20 -2.61 -6.75 -0.94
C CYS A 20 -1.69 -7.81 -0.30
N PRO A 21 -2.19 -8.86 0.37
CA PRO A 21 -1.37 -10.00 0.78
C PRO A 21 -0.56 -10.54 -0.41
N PHE A 22 0.71 -10.90 -0.13
CA PHE A 22 1.70 -11.38 -1.10
C PHE A 22 2.20 -10.38 -2.14
N SER A 23 1.70 -9.13 -2.19
CA SER A 23 2.22 -8.11 -3.10
C SER A 23 3.72 -7.81 -2.86
N ASN A 24 4.18 -7.93 -1.61
CA ASN A 24 5.60 -7.80 -1.28
C ASN A 24 6.46 -8.91 -1.91
N LEU A 25 5.94 -10.14 -2.06
CA LEU A 25 6.63 -11.22 -2.77
C LEU A 25 6.76 -10.92 -4.27
N VAL A 26 5.73 -10.29 -4.87
CA VAL A 26 5.78 -9.84 -6.26
C VAL A 26 6.83 -8.75 -6.45
N ILE A 27 6.91 -7.79 -5.54
CA ILE A 27 7.93 -6.74 -5.51
C ILE A 27 9.34 -7.35 -5.40
N GLY A 28 9.51 -8.34 -4.51
CA GLY A 28 10.76 -9.09 -4.34
C GLY A 28 11.08 -10.09 -5.45
N SER A 29 10.26 -10.16 -6.50
CA SER A 29 10.40 -11.12 -7.61
C SER A 29 10.40 -12.59 -7.19
N LEU A 30 9.74 -12.91 -6.07
CA LEU A 30 9.52 -14.28 -5.57
C LEU A 30 8.17 -14.87 -6.02
N LEU A 31 7.30 -14.05 -6.56
CA LEU A 31 5.98 -14.42 -7.04
C LEU A 31 5.62 -13.57 -8.26
N ASP A 32 4.87 -14.12 -9.20
CA ASP A 32 4.34 -13.37 -10.32
C ASP A 32 3.03 -12.65 -9.96
N GLU A 33 2.78 -11.51 -10.59
CA GLU A 33 1.62 -10.67 -10.31
C GLU A 33 0.29 -11.37 -10.61
N HIS A 34 0.25 -12.27 -11.59
CA HIS A 34 -0.95 -13.05 -11.91
C HIS A 34 -1.40 -13.96 -10.74
N ASN A 35 -0.48 -14.39 -9.86
CA ASN A 35 -0.81 -15.22 -8.71
C ASN A 35 -1.60 -14.48 -7.62
N ILE A 36 -1.57 -13.15 -7.62
CA ILE A 36 -2.30 -12.30 -6.68
C ILE A 36 -3.49 -11.59 -7.33
N THR A 37 -3.75 -11.88 -8.61
CA THR A 37 -4.84 -11.26 -9.39
C THR A 37 -5.84 -12.33 -9.77
N PHE A 38 -7.11 -12.15 -9.41
CA PHE A 38 -8.15 -13.12 -9.72
C PHE A 38 -9.51 -12.46 -9.94
N LYS A 39 -10.37 -13.16 -10.68
CA LYS A 39 -11.79 -12.80 -10.78
C LYS A 39 -12.54 -13.50 -9.66
N PRO A 40 -13.30 -12.77 -8.82
CA PRO A 40 -14.07 -13.39 -7.74
C PRO A 40 -15.04 -14.43 -8.29
N ARG A 41 -15.13 -15.54 -7.59
CA ARG A 41 -16.09 -16.60 -7.88
C ARG A 41 -16.98 -16.81 -6.67
N PHE A 42 -18.27 -16.64 -6.87
CA PHE A 42 -19.28 -16.83 -5.85
C PHE A 42 -20.17 -18.04 -6.17
N ASN A 43 -20.84 -18.54 -5.17
CA ASN A 43 -21.92 -19.52 -5.39
C ASN A 43 -22.99 -18.88 -6.28
N LYS A 44 -23.72 -19.71 -7.06
CA LYS A 44 -24.77 -19.29 -7.99
C LYS A 44 -25.88 -18.42 -7.37
N ASN A 45 -26.04 -18.47 -6.05
CA ASN A 45 -27.03 -17.70 -5.30
C ASN A 45 -26.50 -16.32 -4.85
N ILE A 46 -25.25 -15.99 -5.16
CA ILE A 46 -24.65 -14.69 -4.84
C ILE A 46 -24.44 -13.92 -6.15
N LYS A 47 -25.09 -12.77 -6.25
CA LYS A 47 -24.96 -11.89 -7.42
C LYS A 47 -23.73 -11.01 -7.26
N PHE A 48 -22.83 -11.05 -8.23
CA PHE A 48 -21.71 -10.11 -8.30
C PHE A 48 -22.01 -9.01 -9.32
N VAL A 49 -21.94 -7.75 -8.88
CA VAL A 49 -22.20 -6.55 -9.69
C VAL A 49 -20.92 -5.76 -9.79
N VAL A 50 -20.43 -5.59 -11.00
CA VAL A 50 -19.28 -4.71 -11.29
C VAL A 50 -19.81 -3.30 -11.55
N ASN A 51 -19.78 -2.46 -10.53
CA ASN A 51 -20.20 -1.05 -10.63
C ASN A 51 -19.58 -0.23 -9.49
N GLU A 52 -19.48 1.06 -9.67
CA GLU A 52 -18.97 1.97 -8.67
C GLU A 52 -20.11 2.72 -7.95
N LEU A 53 -20.05 2.76 -6.62
CA LEU A 53 -20.99 3.50 -5.80
C LEU A 53 -20.67 4.99 -5.85
N LYS A 54 -21.73 5.80 -6.11
CA LYS A 54 -21.67 7.26 -6.08
C LYS A 54 -22.10 7.81 -4.72
N PHE A 55 -23.17 7.23 -4.14
CA PHE A 55 -23.77 7.69 -2.89
C PHE A 55 -24.57 6.58 -2.24
N ILE A 56 -24.65 6.58 -0.90
CA ILE A 56 -25.49 5.67 -0.09
C ILE A 56 -26.48 6.53 0.69
N ASP A 57 -27.77 6.39 0.40
CA ASP A 57 -28.85 6.97 1.18
C ASP A 57 -29.25 5.99 2.29
N ALA A 58 -28.72 6.19 3.47
CA ALA A 58 -28.97 5.29 4.60
C ALA A 58 -30.40 5.39 5.14
N GLU A 59 -31.06 6.56 4.99
CA GLU A 59 -32.45 6.74 5.43
C GLU A 59 -33.45 6.01 4.53
N LYS A 60 -33.21 6.11 3.19
CA LYS A 60 -34.01 5.38 2.20
C LYS A 60 -33.57 3.95 1.98
N LYS A 61 -32.45 3.52 2.58
CA LYS A 61 -31.81 2.22 2.33
C LYS A 61 -31.56 1.97 0.85
N GLN A 62 -30.95 2.94 0.18
CA GLN A 62 -30.76 2.93 -1.26
C GLN A 62 -29.31 3.28 -1.63
N ILE A 63 -28.78 2.59 -2.62
CA ILE A 63 -27.48 2.85 -3.22
C ILE A 63 -27.69 3.48 -4.59
N LEU A 64 -27.01 4.61 -4.84
CA LEU A 64 -26.90 5.23 -6.16
C LEU A 64 -25.52 4.90 -6.75
N PHE A 65 -25.52 4.36 -7.96
CA PHE A 65 -24.33 4.08 -8.74
C PHE A 65 -23.90 5.26 -9.62
N VAL A 66 -22.65 5.24 -10.13
CA VAL A 66 -22.13 6.30 -11.00
C VAL A 66 -22.87 6.40 -12.34
N ASP A 67 -23.46 5.31 -12.82
CA ASP A 67 -24.32 5.23 -14.02
C ASP A 67 -25.77 5.63 -13.76
N ASN A 68 -26.07 6.14 -12.56
CA ASN A 68 -27.39 6.56 -12.06
C ASN A 68 -28.40 5.42 -11.85
N LEU A 69 -27.98 4.17 -11.86
CA LEU A 69 -28.81 3.05 -11.38
C LEU A 69 -29.00 3.14 -9.86
N LEU A 70 -30.11 2.62 -9.39
CA LEU A 70 -30.48 2.54 -7.98
C LEU A 70 -30.60 1.09 -7.55
N LEU A 71 -30.19 0.78 -6.31
CA LEU A 71 -30.38 -0.53 -5.69
C LEU A 71 -30.88 -0.32 -4.25
N ASP A 72 -32.04 -0.89 -3.95
CA ASP A 72 -32.58 -0.92 -2.59
C ASP A 72 -31.96 -2.08 -1.80
N TYR A 73 -31.83 -1.95 -0.48
CA TYR A 73 -31.31 -2.97 0.41
C TYR A 73 -32.04 -3.00 1.74
N ASP A 74 -32.10 -4.16 2.38
CA ASP A 74 -32.56 -4.31 3.77
C ASP A 74 -31.41 -4.11 4.76
N PHE A 75 -30.25 -4.71 4.45
CA PHE A 75 -29.01 -4.64 5.22
C PHE A 75 -27.83 -4.34 4.30
N LEU A 76 -26.94 -3.47 4.73
CA LEU A 76 -25.75 -3.09 3.99
C LEU A 76 -24.48 -3.31 4.81
N ILE A 77 -23.51 -4.04 4.23
CA ILE A 77 -22.17 -4.16 4.75
C ILE A 77 -21.23 -3.34 3.86
N ILE A 78 -20.56 -2.35 4.46
CA ILE A 78 -19.71 -1.42 3.72
C ILE A 78 -18.24 -1.75 3.99
N SER A 79 -17.51 -2.16 2.94
CA SER A 79 -16.08 -2.47 2.98
C SER A 79 -15.33 -1.79 1.83
N PRO A 80 -15.30 -0.45 1.76
CA PRO A 80 -14.87 0.31 0.60
C PRO A 80 -13.35 0.38 0.42
N GLY A 81 -12.59 -0.33 1.24
CA GLY A 81 -11.13 -0.26 1.24
C GLY A 81 -10.58 1.04 1.81
N ILE A 82 -9.41 1.43 1.34
CA ILE A 82 -8.70 2.62 1.80
C ILE A 82 -8.71 3.74 0.77
N GLY A 83 -8.71 4.95 1.28
CA GLY A 83 -8.31 6.16 0.55
C GLY A 83 -7.03 6.72 1.16
N TYR A 84 -6.52 7.80 0.58
CA TYR A 84 -5.29 8.45 1.04
C TYR A 84 -5.57 9.87 1.51
N LYS A 85 -4.82 10.30 2.52
CA LYS A 85 -4.79 11.71 2.91
C LYS A 85 -3.87 12.45 1.94
N LYS A 86 -4.29 13.62 1.49
CA LYS A 86 -3.52 14.47 0.55
C LYS A 86 -2.59 15.42 1.31
N LYS A 87 -1.47 15.82 0.67
CA LYS A 87 -0.59 16.92 1.08
C LYS A 87 0.11 16.78 2.45
N GLN A 88 0.45 15.58 2.88
CA GLN A 88 1.11 15.37 4.16
C GLN A 88 2.61 15.55 4.12
N ILE A 89 3.24 15.17 3.00
CA ILE A 89 4.64 15.41 2.72
C ILE A 89 4.69 16.46 1.61
N GLN A 90 5.31 17.60 1.89
CA GLN A 90 5.44 18.67 0.90
C GLN A 90 6.23 18.16 -0.31
N GLY A 91 5.74 18.41 -1.52
CA GLY A 91 6.39 17.95 -2.76
C GLY A 91 6.08 16.50 -3.15
N TYR A 92 5.31 15.76 -2.34
CA TYR A 92 4.82 14.42 -2.68
C TYR A 92 3.37 14.45 -3.12
N SER A 93 3.05 13.73 -4.18
CA SER A 93 1.69 13.43 -4.61
C SER A 93 1.44 11.92 -4.58
N VAL A 94 0.32 11.52 -4.01
CA VAL A 94 -0.12 10.12 -4.00
C VAL A 94 -0.43 9.62 -5.42
N ASP A 95 -0.69 10.53 -6.36
CA ASP A 95 -1.00 10.22 -7.75
C ASP A 95 0.27 10.12 -8.65
N ASP A 96 1.47 10.41 -8.10
CA ASP A 96 2.74 10.31 -8.83
C ASP A 96 3.29 8.88 -8.80
N HIS A 97 2.63 8.00 -9.52
CA HIS A 97 2.96 6.57 -9.53
C HIS A 97 4.17 6.21 -10.39
N GLU A 98 4.51 7.05 -11.37
CA GLU A 98 5.64 6.81 -12.27
C GLU A 98 6.97 7.05 -11.57
N ASN A 99 7.05 8.11 -10.77
CA ASN A 99 8.27 8.50 -10.07
C ASN A 99 8.36 7.91 -8.66
N ILE A 100 7.23 7.90 -7.92
CA ILE A 100 7.20 7.45 -6.52
C ILE A 100 6.00 6.49 -6.29
N PRO A 101 6.08 5.27 -6.85
CA PRO A 101 4.99 4.30 -6.72
C PRO A 101 4.87 3.80 -5.28
N HIS A 102 3.69 3.94 -4.67
CA HIS A 102 3.46 3.42 -3.32
C HIS A 102 3.01 1.95 -3.29
N CYS A 103 2.33 1.46 -4.33
CA CYS A 103 1.86 0.07 -4.44
C CYS A 103 1.08 -0.43 -3.22
N TRP A 104 0.15 0.38 -2.70
CA TRP A 104 -0.65 0.05 -1.51
C TRP A 104 -2.12 -0.18 -1.80
N ASP A 105 -2.57 0.12 -3.01
CA ASP A 105 -3.96 0.03 -3.46
C ASP A 105 -4.28 -1.16 -4.37
N GLY A 106 -3.28 -1.97 -4.70
CA GLY A 106 -3.47 -3.16 -5.54
C GLY A 106 -3.64 -2.87 -7.05
N GLU A 107 -3.53 -1.61 -7.48
CA GLU A 107 -3.58 -1.25 -8.90
C GLU A 107 -2.26 -1.56 -9.63
N ASN A 108 -2.19 -1.33 -10.96
CA ASN A 108 -1.06 -1.68 -11.85
C ASN A 108 0.27 -0.94 -11.56
N LYS A 109 0.49 -0.51 -10.33
CA LYS A 109 1.64 0.29 -9.89
C LYS A 109 2.86 -0.55 -9.55
N ILE A 110 2.70 -1.86 -9.38
CA ILE A 110 3.80 -2.80 -9.10
C ILE A 110 4.82 -2.80 -10.24
N SER A 111 4.37 -2.67 -11.49
CA SER A 111 5.25 -2.60 -12.67
C SER A 111 6.21 -1.41 -12.62
N TYR A 112 5.74 -0.22 -12.23
CA TYR A 112 6.58 0.96 -12.04
C TYR A 112 7.59 0.74 -10.91
N PHE A 113 7.16 0.18 -9.81
CA PHE A 113 8.03 -0.15 -8.68
C PHE A 113 9.13 -1.14 -9.08
N LYS A 114 8.77 -2.22 -9.76
CA LYS A 114 9.74 -3.21 -10.26
C LYS A 114 10.70 -2.61 -11.28
N LYS A 115 10.23 -1.75 -12.19
CA LYS A 115 11.08 -1.03 -13.13
C LYS A 115 12.11 -0.18 -12.40
N SER A 116 11.72 0.58 -11.40
CA SER A 116 12.61 1.39 -10.58
C SER A 116 13.61 0.54 -9.80
N LEU A 117 13.19 -0.58 -9.20
CA LEU A 117 14.12 -1.51 -8.52
C LEU A 117 15.12 -2.13 -9.50
N ASN A 118 14.69 -2.48 -10.72
CA ASN A 118 15.57 -3.08 -11.72
C ASN A 118 16.62 -2.12 -12.26
N SER A 119 16.37 -0.81 -12.23
CA SER A 119 17.31 0.22 -12.66
C SER A 119 18.33 0.63 -11.59
N LEU A 120 18.24 0.08 -10.37
CA LEU A 120 19.19 0.38 -9.32
C LEU A 120 20.56 -0.22 -9.60
N GLU A 121 21.58 0.61 -9.45
CA GLU A 121 22.98 0.24 -9.60
C GLU A 121 23.58 -0.20 -8.28
N ASP A 122 24.84 -0.67 -8.32
CA ASP A 122 25.60 -1.00 -7.11
C ASP A 122 25.75 0.22 -6.19
N ASN A 123 25.77 -0.01 -4.88
CA ASN A 123 25.81 1.02 -3.83
C ASN A 123 24.58 1.96 -3.79
N SER A 124 23.43 1.54 -4.34
CA SER A 124 22.21 2.34 -4.29
C SER A 124 21.67 2.51 -2.87
N LYS A 125 21.19 3.71 -2.57
CA LYS A 125 20.48 4.07 -1.35
C LYS A 125 18.97 4.10 -1.59
N ILE A 126 18.24 3.32 -0.82
CA ILE A 126 16.78 3.23 -0.87
C ILE A 126 16.20 3.86 0.38
N ILE A 127 15.22 4.73 0.21
CA ILE A 127 14.49 5.38 1.30
C ILE A 127 13.06 4.85 1.31
N ILE A 128 12.61 4.34 2.44
CA ILE A 128 11.22 3.93 2.66
C ILE A 128 10.64 4.82 3.75
N SER A 129 9.52 5.51 3.46
CA SER A 129 8.76 6.26 4.46
C SER A 129 7.56 5.43 4.91
N SER A 130 7.52 5.09 6.20
CA SER A 130 6.41 4.38 6.85
C SER A 130 5.49 5.36 7.57
N PRO A 131 4.17 5.35 7.29
CA PRO A 131 3.23 6.30 7.90
C PRO A 131 2.93 5.97 9.36
N ASP A 132 2.28 6.91 10.06
CA ASP A 132 1.69 6.66 11.37
C ASP A 132 0.38 5.86 11.25
N TYR A 133 -0.07 5.29 12.37
CA TYR A 133 -1.34 4.57 12.44
C TYR A 133 -2.55 5.52 12.30
N PRO A 134 -3.69 5.02 11.78
CA PRO A 134 -3.92 3.68 11.24
C PRO A 134 -3.53 3.54 9.77
N TYR A 135 -3.01 2.39 9.37
CA TYR A 135 -2.81 2.02 7.97
C TYR A 135 -2.97 0.51 7.75
N ARG A 136 -3.31 0.11 6.53
CA ARG A 136 -3.51 -1.29 6.16
C ARG A 136 -2.19 -2.04 6.18
N CYS A 137 -2.20 -3.26 6.73
CA CYS A 137 -1.06 -4.17 6.80
C CYS A 137 0.15 -3.59 7.56
N PRO A 138 0.07 -3.44 8.90
CA PRO A 138 1.13 -2.83 9.72
C PRO A 138 2.54 -3.40 9.55
N PRO A 139 2.80 -4.70 9.32
CA PRO A 139 4.15 -5.21 9.09
C PRO A 139 4.68 -4.97 7.67
N ALA A 140 3.83 -4.64 6.70
CA ALA A 140 4.20 -4.61 5.29
C ALA A 140 5.32 -3.62 4.89
N PRO A 141 5.51 -2.45 5.51
CA PRO A 141 6.67 -1.59 5.22
C PRO A 141 8.01 -2.29 5.47
N TYR A 142 8.08 -3.06 6.54
CA TYR A 142 9.29 -3.78 6.99
C TYR A 142 9.52 -5.07 6.20
N GLU A 143 8.44 -5.79 5.88
CA GLU A 143 8.46 -6.90 4.92
C GLU A 143 8.94 -6.41 3.54
N ARG A 144 8.47 -5.26 3.07
CA ARG A 144 8.89 -4.66 1.81
C ARG A 144 10.37 -4.33 1.80
N ALA A 145 10.90 -3.79 2.89
CA ALA A 145 12.34 -3.58 3.04
C ALA A 145 13.11 -4.90 2.93
N SER A 146 12.62 -5.97 3.57
CA SER A 146 13.22 -7.31 3.48
C SER A 146 13.19 -7.86 2.05
N MET A 147 12.07 -7.68 1.33
CA MET A 147 11.94 -8.16 -0.04
C MET A 147 12.83 -7.38 -1.02
N ILE A 148 12.93 -6.07 -0.86
CA ILE A 148 13.86 -5.24 -1.65
C ILE A 148 15.32 -5.67 -1.36
N ALA A 149 15.68 -5.85 -0.09
CA ALA A 149 17.01 -6.30 0.29
C ALA A 149 17.36 -7.67 -0.29
N ASN A 150 16.42 -8.63 -0.23
CA ASN A 150 16.61 -9.96 -0.83
C ASN A 150 16.81 -9.87 -2.35
N PHE A 151 15.99 -9.07 -3.03
CA PHE A 151 16.10 -8.85 -4.46
C PHE A 151 17.46 -8.24 -4.86
N LEU A 152 17.91 -7.20 -4.16
CA LEU A 152 19.21 -6.56 -4.45
C LEU A 152 20.38 -7.49 -4.13
N LYS A 153 20.31 -8.23 -3.01
CA LYS A 153 21.31 -9.24 -2.64
C LYS A 153 21.42 -10.34 -3.69
N SER A 154 20.30 -10.80 -4.27
CA SER A 154 20.30 -11.82 -5.32
C SER A 154 20.98 -11.35 -6.61
N LYS A 155 21.08 -10.04 -6.85
CA LYS A 155 21.82 -9.42 -7.94
C LYS A 155 23.29 -9.12 -7.61
N ASN A 156 23.75 -9.51 -6.42
CA ASN A 156 25.07 -9.16 -5.87
C ASN A 156 25.33 -7.64 -5.74
N ASN A 157 24.27 -6.82 -5.70
CA ASN A 157 24.39 -5.39 -5.50
C ASN A 157 24.61 -5.07 -4.01
N LYS A 158 25.53 -4.17 -3.74
CA LYS A 158 25.61 -3.47 -2.44
C LYS A 158 24.50 -2.43 -2.38
N PHE A 159 23.92 -2.27 -1.20
CA PHE A 159 22.81 -1.33 -1.02
C PHE A 159 22.73 -0.83 0.42
N LYS A 160 22.02 0.27 0.62
CA LYS A 160 21.59 0.77 1.93
C LYS A 160 20.11 1.08 1.88
N ILE A 161 19.32 0.49 2.77
CA ILE A 161 17.90 0.80 2.94
C ILE A 161 17.73 1.56 4.24
N LEU A 162 17.14 2.76 4.16
CA LEU A 162 16.77 3.59 5.29
C LEU A 162 15.25 3.59 5.42
N ILE A 163 14.73 3.09 6.54
CA ILE A 163 13.30 3.11 6.84
C ILE A 163 13.03 4.26 7.79
N PHE A 164 12.50 5.36 7.25
CA PHE A 164 12.02 6.50 8.01
C PHE A 164 10.62 6.21 8.52
N ASP A 165 10.46 6.11 9.81
CA ASP A 165 9.23 5.66 10.44
C ASP A 165 8.60 6.76 11.30
N SER A 166 7.38 7.15 10.96
CA SER A 166 6.59 8.11 11.73
C SER A 166 6.21 7.61 13.13
N LYS A 167 6.64 6.40 13.51
CA LYS A 167 6.38 5.74 14.79
C LYS A 167 7.68 5.48 15.57
N ASN A 168 7.54 5.19 16.87
CA ASN A 168 8.66 4.82 17.72
C ASN A 168 8.80 3.32 17.94
N SER A 169 7.87 2.54 17.40
CA SER A 169 7.90 1.08 17.41
C SER A 169 7.00 0.54 16.30
N PHE A 170 7.12 -0.73 16.00
CA PHE A 170 6.30 -1.43 15.01
C PHE A 170 6.13 -2.91 15.36
N THR A 171 5.16 -3.54 14.70
CA THR A 171 4.82 -4.95 14.93
C THR A 171 5.99 -5.86 14.62
N LYS A 172 6.36 -6.75 15.58
CA LYS A 172 7.47 -7.71 15.45
C LYS A 172 8.86 -7.07 15.30
N LYS A 173 9.03 -5.82 15.74
CA LYS A 173 10.26 -5.03 15.59
C LYS A 173 11.53 -5.82 15.93
N ASN A 174 11.58 -6.48 17.09
CA ASN A 174 12.78 -7.17 17.54
C ASN A 174 13.19 -8.34 16.62
N ILE A 175 12.20 -9.01 16.01
CA ILE A 175 12.46 -10.09 15.04
C ILE A 175 13.06 -9.49 13.77
N PHE A 176 12.44 -8.45 13.21
CA PHE A 176 12.95 -7.80 12.00
C PHE A 176 14.37 -7.26 12.19
N LEU A 177 14.62 -6.53 13.28
CA LEU A 177 15.94 -5.94 13.55
C LEU A 177 17.03 -7.01 13.71
N LYS A 178 16.72 -8.13 14.41
CA LYS A 178 17.64 -9.25 14.58
C LYS A 178 17.96 -9.89 13.24
N GLU A 179 16.93 -10.29 12.48
CA GLU A 179 17.10 -10.98 11.20
C GLU A 179 17.78 -10.09 10.14
N TRP A 180 17.46 -8.80 10.09
CA TRP A 180 18.15 -7.87 9.19
C TRP A 180 19.64 -7.78 9.50
N LYS A 181 20.00 -7.69 10.80
CA LYS A 181 21.40 -7.63 11.21
C LYS A 181 22.15 -8.91 10.85
N GLU A 182 21.50 -10.06 11.05
CA GLU A 182 22.09 -11.37 10.75
C GLU A 182 22.26 -11.62 9.24
N ILE A 183 21.24 -11.27 8.44
CA ILE A 183 21.20 -11.60 7.00
C ILE A 183 21.86 -10.53 6.13
N TYR A 184 21.73 -9.25 6.51
CA TYR A 184 22.12 -8.10 5.69
C TYR A 184 23.13 -7.16 6.37
N GLY A 185 23.58 -7.48 7.58
CA GLY A 185 24.51 -6.64 8.33
C GLY A 185 23.93 -5.25 8.63
N ASP A 186 24.63 -4.22 8.18
CA ASP A 186 24.22 -2.82 8.37
C ASP A 186 23.50 -2.23 7.14
N SER A 187 23.11 -3.09 6.18
CA SER A 187 22.48 -2.62 4.94
C SER A 187 21.04 -2.12 5.14
N ILE A 188 20.35 -2.52 6.21
CA ILE A 188 18.99 -2.03 6.53
C ILE A 188 19.04 -1.29 7.87
N GLU A 189 18.55 -0.06 7.88
CA GLU A 189 18.49 0.78 9.07
C GLU A 189 17.07 1.31 9.29
N TRP A 190 16.57 1.16 10.49
CA TRP A 190 15.28 1.70 10.91
C TRP A 190 15.48 2.94 11.78
N ILE A 191 14.88 4.05 11.34
CA ILE A 191 14.97 5.36 11.97
C ILE A 191 13.59 5.69 12.55
N SER A 192 13.47 5.66 13.89
CA SER A 192 12.22 5.97 14.58
C SER A 192 11.89 7.46 14.52
N ARG A 193 10.63 7.82 14.77
CA ARG A 193 10.19 9.22 14.88
C ARG A 193 11.09 10.04 15.81
N LYS A 194 11.46 9.51 16.98
CA LYS A 194 12.36 10.18 17.95
C LYS A 194 13.78 10.40 17.44
N LYS A 195 14.17 9.71 16.35
CA LYS A 195 15.49 9.81 15.73
C LYS A 195 15.42 10.46 14.34
N GLY A 196 14.43 11.33 14.10
CA GLY A 196 14.27 11.99 12.81
C GLY A 196 13.53 11.16 11.74
N GLY A 197 12.79 10.11 12.15
CA GLY A 197 12.10 9.22 11.20
C GLY A 197 10.83 9.80 10.55
N LEU A 198 10.44 11.04 10.85
CA LEU A 198 9.32 11.69 10.19
C LEU A 198 9.81 12.51 9.00
N ILE A 199 9.36 12.15 7.80
CA ILE A 199 9.64 12.92 6.56
C ILE A 199 8.59 14.00 6.39
N ASN A 200 9.03 15.26 6.19
CA ASN A 200 8.16 16.41 5.98
C ASN A 200 8.11 16.88 4.53
N ARG A 201 9.19 16.66 3.77
CA ARG A 201 9.31 17.16 2.40
C ARG A 201 10.05 16.17 1.50
N LEU A 202 9.64 16.17 0.23
CA LEU A 202 10.29 15.49 -0.87
C LEU A 202 10.77 16.54 -1.89
N GLU A 203 12.02 16.44 -2.30
CA GLU A 203 12.65 17.27 -3.34
C GLU A 203 13.35 16.35 -4.33
N LYS A 204 12.74 16.08 -5.46
CA LYS A 204 13.34 15.21 -6.51
C LYS A 204 13.82 13.86 -5.92
N ASN A 205 15.13 13.69 -5.75
CA ASN A 205 15.77 12.48 -5.22
C ASN A 205 16.19 12.63 -3.76
N ARG A 206 15.56 13.52 -3.00
CA ARG A 206 15.92 13.87 -1.62
C ARG A 206 14.69 13.96 -0.75
N VAL A 207 14.79 13.41 0.44
CA VAL A 207 13.81 13.65 1.50
C VAL A 207 14.39 14.60 2.55
N ILE A 208 13.52 15.36 3.21
CA ILE A 208 13.87 16.21 4.35
C ILE A 208 13.01 15.75 5.51
N ASN A 209 13.67 15.40 6.61
CA ASN A 209 12.99 14.95 7.83
C ASN A 209 12.55 16.15 8.71
N ASN A 210 11.90 15.84 9.83
CA ASN A 210 11.41 16.86 10.78
C ASN A 210 12.52 17.64 11.48
N ASP A 211 13.75 17.13 11.48
CA ASP A 211 14.91 17.78 12.09
C ASP A 211 15.67 18.66 11.07
N GLY A 212 15.17 18.73 9.82
CA GLY A 212 15.75 19.51 8.73
C GLY A 212 16.90 18.82 8.00
N GLU A 213 17.21 17.57 8.34
CA GLU A 213 18.25 16.80 7.66
C GLU A 213 17.82 16.44 6.24
N LYS A 214 18.75 16.58 5.29
CA LYS A 214 18.56 16.30 3.87
C LYS A 214 19.21 14.97 3.52
N ILE A 215 18.44 14.02 3.07
CA ILE A 215 18.90 12.68 2.75
C ILE A 215 18.62 12.36 1.28
N ASP A 216 19.66 12.13 0.50
CA ASP A 216 19.55 11.70 -0.89
C ASP A 216 19.30 10.21 -0.98
N GLY A 217 18.44 9.80 -1.92
CA GLY A 217 18.15 8.41 -2.24
C GLY A 217 18.12 8.17 -3.75
N ASN A 218 18.61 7.01 -4.17
CA ASN A 218 18.51 6.55 -5.56
C ASN A 218 17.09 6.05 -5.87
N PHE A 219 16.40 5.53 -4.85
CA PHE A 219 14.99 5.16 -4.92
C PHE A 219 14.28 5.60 -3.63
N ILE A 220 13.21 6.35 -3.80
CA ILE A 220 12.38 6.83 -2.69
C ILE A 220 11.00 6.19 -2.80
N HIS A 221 10.60 5.51 -1.74
CA HIS A 221 9.30 4.87 -1.62
C HIS A 221 8.55 5.44 -0.44
N ILE A 222 7.50 6.20 -0.73
CA ILE A 222 6.65 6.80 0.29
C ILE A 222 5.36 5.99 0.39
N ILE A 223 5.08 5.47 1.57
CA ILE A 223 3.78 4.86 1.88
C ILE A 223 2.89 5.97 2.42
N PRO A 224 1.84 6.37 1.68
CA PRO A 224 1.00 7.49 2.08
C PRO A 224 0.15 7.14 3.30
N GLU A 225 -0.18 8.16 4.11
CA GLU A 225 -1.16 8.01 5.18
C GLU A 225 -2.54 7.69 4.62
N GLN A 226 -3.26 6.84 5.34
CA GLN A 226 -4.51 6.27 4.90
C GLN A 226 -5.70 6.83 5.67
N LYS A 227 -6.86 6.73 5.04
CA LYS A 227 -8.18 6.99 5.63
C LYS A 227 -9.16 5.98 5.07
N ALA A 228 -10.40 5.97 5.55
CA ALA A 228 -11.46 5.17 4.95
C ALA A 228 -11.72 5.56 3.48
N GLY A 229 -12.25 4.65 2.70
CA GLY A 229 -12.65 4.92 1.31
C GLY A 229 -13.65 6.07 1.21
N LYS A 230 -13.59 6.79 0.09
CA LYS A 230 -14.31 8.05 -0.12
C LYS A 230 -15.81 7.95 0.15
N ILE A 231 -16.45 6.86 -0.25
CA ILE A 231 -17.90 6.64 -0.12
C ILE A 231 -18.41 6.80 1.33
N ILE A 232 -17.57 6.55 2.34
CA ILE A 232 -17.93 6.70 3.77
C ILE A 232 -18.13 8.18 4.14
N PHE A 233 -17.54 9.11 3.41
CA PHE A 233 -17.60 10.53 3.69
C PHE A 233 -18.59 11.28 2.79
N ASP A 234 -18.96 10.66 1.68
CA ASP A 234 -19.84 11.24 0.65
C ASP A 234 -21.32 10.85 0.87
N SER A 235 -21.60 9.96 1.82
CA SER A 235 -22.91 9.35 2.11
C SER A 235 -23.50 9.81 3.41
#